data_c001c7b9aa293b522ba651f5f9093c06
#
_entry.id   c001c7b9aa293b522ba651f5f9093c06
#
_cell.length_a   1.000
_cell.length_b   1.000
_cell.length_c   1.000
_cell.angle_alpha   90.00
_cell.angle_beta   90.00
_cell.angle_gamma   90.00
#
_symmetry.space_group_name_H-M   'P 1'
#
loop_
_entity.id
_entity.type
_entity.pdbx_description
1 polymer ?
#
loop_
_entity_poly.entity_id
_entity_poly.type
_entity_poly.pdbx_seq_one_letter_code
_entity_poly.pdbx_strand_id
1 'polypeptide(L)'
;MINIFRRLTAKEWGMIALSTVFICLAVWMDLKTPEYLSDITTLLAKDGTKVSDIMDPGSKMLLFSFGSFLMAVFVGFLASRVAASFTTRLRGEIFHQVMDYSDAEIKKFSVPSLLTRTTNDLTQLQIMIVMGMQVVTRGPIMAIWALTKIWGKSDAWTTSVGIAVLMVLILLSVLVLIAFPRQQKVQGLTDALNATTRESLTGVRVVRAYNAEAYQNEKFQAENKGLTRLNLFVYRLMSLMNPVMTVVSSGLTLAIYWIGAHLINDIAMPKDPTKILTSPALADRTKVFSDMITFSSYAMQVVIGFMMMVAILIILPRALVSAKRINQVLALEPSVAFPSESKESTGQEGTVEFQDVSFRYGRTSRAVIEHVTFSAQKGQTVAFIGSTGSGKSTLVNLIPRFYDATEGKILVDGINVKDYSHQELNNKVGYIPQKAVLFSGTIRSNMEFGESSQGKLEDEAIWKALELAQAKEFVAAKEKGLDTEVAQGGSIFSGGQRQRLAIARALARKPEILIFDDSFSALDYKTDRILRQALKEELADTTKLIVAQRISTIMDADLILVLDQGKVVGQGTHKELLATNEVYQEIAYSQLSKEELEHA
;
A
#
# COMPACT_ATOMS: atom_id res chain seq x y z
N MET A 1 -1.43 -14.46 -6.46
CA MET A 1 -0.37 -14.86 -5.52
C MET A 1 0.86 -15.40 -6.23
N ILE A 2 0.73 -16.38 -7.12
CA ILE A 2 1.85 -16.97 -7.87
C ILE A 2 2.72 -15.90 -8.56
N ASN A 3 2.10 -14.90 -9.21
CA ASN A 3 2.84 -13.82 -9.89
C ASN A 3 3.68 -12.95 -8.94
N ILE A 4 3.27 -12.79 -7.69
CA ILE A 4 4.04 -12.05 -6.69
C ILE A 4 5.22 -12.89 -6.19
N PHE A 5 5.01 -14.18 -5.90
CA PHE A 5 6.11 -15.07 -5.48
C PHE A 5 7.11 -15.37 -6.60
N ARG A 6 6.73 -15.29 -7.88
CA ARG A 6 7.68 -15.35 -9.00
C ARG A 6 8.69 -14.19 -9.00
N ARG A 7 8.42 -13.12 -8.28
CA ARG A 7 9.35 -11.99 -8.10
C ARG A 7 10.41 -12.24 -7.03
N LEU A 8 10.36 -13.37 -6.30
CA LEU A 8 11.44 -13.78 -5.39
C LEU A 8 12.73 -14.02 -6.20
N THR A 9 13.82 -13.51 -5.67
CA THR A 9 15.16 -13.72 -6.25
C THR A 9 15.66 -15.14 -5.99
N ALA A 10 16.62 -15.61 -6.79
CA ALA A 10 17.27 -16.90 -6.55
C ALA A 10 17.90 -17.00 -5.16
N LYS A 11 18.43 -15.89 -4.62
CA LYS A 11 18.98 -15.83 -3.26
C LYS A 11 17.89 -16.02 -2.19
N GLU A 12 16.72 -15.43 -2.37
CA GLU A 12 15.59 -15.59 -1.45
C GLU A 12 15.03 -17.01 -1.50
N TRP A 13 14.93 -17.61 -2.69
CA TRP A 13 14.60 -19.03 -2.85
C TRP A 13 15.62 -19.95 -2.17
N GLY A 14 16.91 -19.63 -2.28
CA GLY A 14 17.98 -20.36 -1.56
C GLY A 14 17.81 -20.27 -0.05
N MET A 15 17.46 -19.09 0.50
CA MET A 15 17.20 -18.93 1.93
C MET A 15 15.96 -19.68 2.40
N ILE A 16 14.89 -19.74 1.57
CA ILE A 16 13.68 -20.53 1.85
C ILE A 16 14.00 -22.02 1.88
N ALA A 17 14.75 -22.52 0.90
CA ALA A 17 15.18 -23.91 0.85
C ALA A 17 16.06 -24.30 2.07
N LEU A 18 17.02 -23.45 2.43
CA LEU A 18 17.86 -23.62 3.61
C LEU A 18 17.03 -23.62 4.91
N SER A 19 16.06 -22.71 5.02
CA SER A 19 15.12 -22.69 6.14
C SER A 19 14.33 -23.99 6.26
N THR A 20 13.87 -24.54 5.14
CA THR A 20 13.16 -25.83 5.11
C THR A 20 14.04 -26.97 5.61
N VAL A 21 15.33 -26.99 5.24
CA VAL A 21 16.30 -27.97 5.77
C VAL A 21 16.44 -27.82 7.28
N PHE A 22 16.58 -26.59 7.80
CA PHE A 22 16.66 -26.36 9.25
C PHE A 22 15.37 -26.75 9.98
N ILE A 23 14.20 -26.55 9.37
CA ILE A 23 12.92 -27.03 9.92
C ILE A 23 12.91 -28.58 10.00
N CYS A 24 13.30 -29.26 8.92
CA CYS A 24 13.40 -30.73 8.94
C CYS A 24 14.36 -31.21 10.03
N LEU A 25 15.53 -30.57 10.17
CA LEU A 25 16.50 -30.90 11.20
C LEU A 25 15.95 -30.63 12.62
N ALA A 26 15.29 -29.50 12.83
CA ALA A 26 14.64 -29.17 14.10
C ALA A 26 13.57 -30.22 14.47
N VAL A 27 12.69 -30.57 13.53
CA VAL A 27 11.64 -31.57 13.75
C VAL A 27 12.27 -32.95 14.02
N TRP A 28 13.34 -33.33 13.32
CA TRP A 28 14.06 -34.54 13.59
C TRP A 28 14.63 -34.60 15.02
N MET A 29 15.23 -33.48 15.46
CA MET A 29 15.74 -33.37 16.84
C MET A 29 14.61 -33.44 17.86
N ASP A 30 13.48 -32.76 17.63
CA ASP A 30 12.31 -32.78 18.50
C ASP A 30 11.75 -34.22 18.65
N LEU A 31 11.74 -35.00 17.55
CA LEU A 31 11.24 -36.37 17.54
C LEU A 31 12.24 -37.37 18.18
N LYS A 32 13.52 -37.00 18.36
CA LYS A 32 14.50 -37.80 19.10
C LYS A 32 14.35 -37.65 20.62
N THR A 33 13.87 -36.53 21.10
CA THR A 33 13.71 -36.27 22.55
C THR A 33 12.83 -37.30 23.27
N PRO A 34 11.67 -37.75 22.76
CA PRO A 34 10.88 -38.82 23.36
C PRO A 34 11.58 -40.19 23.36
N GLU A 35 12.46 -40.48 22.39
CA GLU A 35 13.25 -41.74 22.38
C GLU A 35 14.19 -41.79 23.59
N TYR A 36 14.94 -40.72 23.86
CA TYR A 36 15.81 -40.65 25.04
C TYR A 36 15.03 -40.63 26.36
N LEU A 37 13.84 -40.05 26.38
CA LEU A 37 12.97 -40.15 27.57
C LEU A 37 12.54 -41.60 27.83
N SER A 38 12.27 -42.38 26.78
CA SER A 38 12.04 -43.82 26.85
C SER A 38 13.21 -44.57 27.46
N ASP A 39 14.43 -44.27 26.99
CA ASP A 39 15.65 -44.88 27.50
C ASP A 39 15.85 -44.60 29.02
N ILE A 40 15.65 -43.35 29.43
CA ILE A 40 15.71 -42.96 30.85
C ILE A 40 14.69 -43.74 31.69
N THR A 41 13.44 -43.84 31.20
CA THR A 41 12.35 -44.54 31.87
C THR A 41 12.68 -46.02 32.06
N THR A 42 13.24 -46.64 31.02
CA THR A 42 13.66 -48.05 31.00
C THR A 42 14.80 -48.29 31.99
N LEU A 43 15.78 -47.36 32.05
CA LEU A 43 16.92 -47.43 32.98
C LEU A 43 16.48 -47.28 34.43
N LEU A 44 15.52 -46.35 34.72
CA LEU A 44 14.98 -46.15 36.05
C LEU A 44 14.24 -47.38 36.63
N ALA A 45 13.67 -48.20 35.74
CA ALA A 45 12.99 -49.42 36.14
C ALA A 45 13.92 -50.62 36.36
N LYS A 46 15.24 -50.47 36.12
CA LYS A 46 16.24 -51.51 36.22
C LYS A 46 16.94 -51.43 37.56
N ASP A 47 16.99 -52.53 38.29
CA ASP A 47 17.74 -52.60 39.56
C ASP A 47 19.24 -52.37 39.35
N GLY A 48 19.83 -51.57 40.24
CA GLY A 48 21.26 -51.29 40.22
C GLY A 48 21.70 -50.19 39.26
N THR A 49 20.77 -49.49 38.62
CA THR A 49 21.08 -48.35 37.74
C THR A 49 21.70 -47.19 38.53
N LYS A 50 22.86 -46.75 38.13
CA LYS A 50 23.55 -45.60 38.72
C LYS A 50 23.08 -44.31 38.09
N VAL A 51 23.21 -43.21 38.80
CA VAL A 51 22.91 -41.85 38.27
C VAL A 51 23.73 -41.56 37.01
N SER A 52 24.95 -42.07 36.95
CA SER A 52 25.83 -41.95 35.73
C SER A 52 25.19 -42.53 34.48
N ASP A 53 24.41 -43.62 34.61
CA ASP A 53 23.80 -44.29 33.45
C ASP A 53 22.61 -43.50 32.90
N ILE A 54 21.95 -42.73 33.75
CA ILE A 54 20.83 -41.82 33.40
C ILE A 54 21.36 -40.51 32.80
N MET A 55 22.57 -40.09 33.21
CA MET A 55 23.21 -38.87 32.70
C MET A 55 23.50 -38.91 31.20
N ASP A 56 23.83 -40.07 30.64
CA ASP A 56 24.13 -40.21 29.20
C ASP A 56 22.89 -39.91 28.32
N PRO A 57 21.75 -40.61 28.45
CA PRO A 57 20.55 -40.25 27.67
C PRO A 57 19.98 -38.88 28.04
N GLY A 58 20.13 -38.44 29.30
CA GLY A 58 19.72 -37.11 29.73
C GLY A 58 20.50 -36.00 29.07
N SER A 59 21.82 -36.14 28.96
CA SER A 59 22.69 -35.19 28.25
C SER A 59 22.37 -35.12 26.75
N LYS A 60 22.13 -36.28 26.11
CA LYS A 60 21.70 -36.35 24.71
C LYS A 60 20.35 -35.65 24.50
N MET A 61 19.37 -35.89 25.37
CA MET A 61 18.08 -35.23 25.35
C MET A 61 18.21 -33.69 25.39
N LEU A 62 19.06 -33.17 26.30
CA LEU A 62 19.37 -31.76 26.42
C LEU A 62 20.07 -31.24 25.15
N LEU A 63 21.04 -31.97 24.61
CA LEU A 63 21.76 -31.60 23.41
C LEU A 63 20.80 -31.47 22.19
N PHE A 64 19.92 -32.46 22.00
CA PHE A 64 18.95 -32.43 20.90
C PHE A 64 17.92 -31.33 21.09
N SER A 65 17.43 -31.08 22.30
CA SER A 65 16.50 -29.97 22.59
C SER A 65 17.16 -28.61 22.33
N PHE A 66 18.43 -28.44 22.76
CA PHE A 66 19.18 -27.21 22.50
C PHE A 66 19.51 -27.07 21.00
N GLY A 67 19.80 -28.14 20.31
CA GLY A 67 19.98 -28.16 18.85
C GLY A 67 18.73 -27.73 18.12
N SER A 68 17.56 -28.27 18.50
CA SER A 68 16.26 -27.85 17.93
C SER A 68 15.98 -26.36 18.16
N PHE A 69 16.27 -25.86 19.37
CA PHE A 69 16.15 -24.43 19.68
C PHE A 69 17.04 -23.57 18.76
N LEU A 70 18.30 -23.93 18.57
CA LEU A 70 19.20 -23.21 17.67
C LEU A 70 18.69 -23.22 16.22
N MET A 71 18.22 -24.36 15.72
CA MET A 71 17.63 -24.45 14.39
C MET A 71 16.39 -23.55 14.26
N ALA A 72 15.53 -23.50 15.27
CA ALA A 72 14.38 -22.61 15.28
C ALA A 72 14.79 -21.12 15.23
N VAL A 73 15.86 -20.73 15.92
CA VAL A 73 16.42 -19.36 15.85
C VAL A 73 16.91 -19.05 14.43
N PHE A 74 17.66 -19.99 13.80
CA PHE A 74 18.10 -19.81 12.41
C PHE A 74 16.94 -19.71 11.42
N VAL A 75 15.90 -20.53 11.59
CA VAL A 75 14.67 -20.43 10.79
C VAL A 75 14.02 -19.05 10.95
N GLY A 76 13.90 -18.56 12.17
CA GLY A 76 13.37 -17.22 12.46
C GLY A 76 14.18 -16.12 11.81
N PHE A 77 15.50 -16.19 11.88
CA PHE A 77 16.41 -15.24 11.24
C PHE A 77 16.27 -15.24 9.71
N LEU A 78 16.29 -16.43 9.08
CA LEU A 78 16.13 -16.55 7.63
C LEU A 78 14.75 -16.05 7.17
N ALA A 79 13.69 -16.42 7.86
CA ALA A 79 12.34 -16.00 7.54
C ALA A 79 12.18 -14.46 7.60
N SER A 80 12.70 -13.84 8.66
CA SER A 80 12.68 -12.39 8.81
C SER A 80 13.48 -11.68 7.71
N ARG A 81 14.64 -12.24 7.35
CA ARG A 81 15.50 -11.67 6.30
C ARG A 81 14.87 -11.78 4.91
N VAL A 82 14.26 -12.92 4.58
CA VAL A 82 13.53 -13.10 3.31
C VAL A 82 12.34 -12.14 3.25
N ALA A 83 11.55 -12.09 4.31
CA ALA A 83 10.37 -11.22 4.36
C ALA A 83 10.75 -9.74 4.23
N ALA A 84 11.77 -9.27 4.95
CA ALA A 84 12.24 -7.89 4.88
C ALA A 84 12.83 -7.54 3.51
N SER A 85 13.71 -8.37 2.96
CA SER A 85 14.34 -8.16 1.64
C SER A 85 13.28 -8.07 0.53
N PHE A 86 12.38 -9.05 0.50
CA PHE A 86 11.32 -9.12 -0.50
C PHE A 86 10.37 -7.93 -0.42
N THR A 87 9.88 -7.58 0.78
CA THR A 87 8.92 -6.47 0.93
C THR A 87 9.54 -5.11 0.69
N THR A 88 10.83 -4.92 1.02
CA THR A 88 11.56 -3.68 0.71
C THR A 88 11.68 -3.47 -0.80
N ARG A 89 12.08 -4.52 -1.54
CA ARG A 89 12.15 -4.45 -3.00
C ARG A 89 10.78 -4.22 -3.63
N LEU A 90 9.77 -4.97 -3.19
CA LEU A 90 8.41 -4.84 -3.72
C LEU A 90 7.81 -3.45 -3.46
N ARG A 91 8.15 -2.83 -2.30
CA ARG A 91 7.77 -1.44 -2.00
C ARG A 91 8.41 -0.45 -2.97
N GLY A 92 9.70 -0.64 -3.27
CA GLY A 92 10.41 0.14 -4.29
C GLY A 92 9.76 0.01 -5.67
N GLU A 93 9.47 -1.22 -6.11
CA GLU A 93 8.80 -1.47 -7.39
C GLU A 93 7.42 -0.80 -7.48
N ILE A 94 6.60 -0.90 -6.41
CA ILE A 94 5.30 -0.22 -6.35
C ILE A 94 5.46 1.29 -6.40
N PHE A 95 6.43 1.84 -5.67
CA PHE A 95 6.68 3.28 -5.63
C PHE A 95 7.10 3.81 -7.01
N HIS A 96 8.05 3.15 -7.67
CA HIS A 96 8.46 3.51 -9.03
C HIS A 96 7.28 3.43 -10.00
N GLN A 97 6.52 2.33 -9.98
CA GLN A 97 5.36 2.17 -10.83
C GLN A 97 4.30 3.27 -10.64
N VAL A 98 4.08 3.69 -9.38
CA VAL A 98 3.13 4.77 -9.06
C VAL A 98 3.65 6.14 -9.50
N MET A 99 4.98 6.36 -9.46
CA MET A 99 5.58 7.60 -9.96
C MET A 99 5.50 7.71 -11.50
N ASP A 100 5.49 6.59 -12.20
CA ASP A 100 5.35 6.53 -13.65
C ASP A 100 3.88 6.64 -14.12
N TYR A 101 2.92 6.60 -13.19
CA TYR A 101 1.50 6.71 -13.52
C TYR A 101 1.12 8.12 -13.98
N SER A 102 0.24 8.18 -14.96
CA SER A 102 -0.49 9.40 -15.29
C SER A 102 -1.57 9.68 -14.24
N ASP A 103 -2.14 10.87 -14.29
CA ASP A 103 -3.25 11.26 -13.41
C ASP A 103 -4.49 10.33 -13.58
N ALA A 104 -4.65 9.70 -14.75
CA ALA A 104 -5.71 8.73 -15.01
C ALA A 104 -5.61 7.47 -14.13
N GLU A 105 -4.42 6.89 -14.00
CA GLU A 105 -4.18 5.71 -13.17
C GLU A 105 -4.29 6.08 -11.69
N ILE A 106 -3.75 7.22 -11.28
CA ILE A 106 -3.86 7.70 -9.89
C ILE A 106 -5.33 7.87 -9.49
N LYS A 107 -6.16 8.46 -10.34
CA LYS A 107 -7.61 8.60 -10.11
C LYS A 107 -8.32 7.25 -10.03
N LYS A 108 -7.90 6.26 -10.82
CA LYS A 108 -8.48 4.92 -10.81
C LYS A 108 -8.30 4.20 -9.46
N PHE A 109 -7.14 4.37 -8.83
CA PHE A 109 -6.84 3.71 -7.54
C PHE A 109 -7.19 4.56 -6.33
N SER A 110 -7.22 5.87 -6.42
CA SER A 110 -7.20 6.88 -5.35
C SER A 110 -5.91 6.87 -4.50
N VAL A 111 -5.47 8.03 -4.06
CA VAL A 111 -4.26 8.20 -3.24
C VAL A 111 -4.30 7.40 -1.92
N PRO A 112 -5.41 7.40 -1.15
CA PRO A 112 -5.49 6.59 0.06
C PRO A 112 -5.36 5.08 -0.19
N SER A 113 -5.90 4.59 -1.31
CA SER A 113 -5.78 3.18 -1.70
C SER A 113 -4.34 2.82 -2.08
N LEU A 114 -3.63 3.66 -2.82
CA LEU A 114 -2.22 3.48 -3.17
C LEU A 114 -1.34 3.47 -1.92
N LEU A 115 -1.59 4.39 -0.97
CA LEU A 115 -0.89 4.43 0.31
C LEU A 115 -1.08 3.12 1.10
N THR A 116 -2.31 2.59 1.17
CA THR A 116 -2.58 1.32 1.85
C THR A 116 -1.84 0.15 1.19
N ARG A 117 -1.73 0.14 -0.15
CA ARG A 117 -1.03 -0.90 -0.92
C ARG A 117 0.48 -0.86 -0.71
N THR A 118 1.07 0.31 -0.53
CA THR A 118 2.51 0.48 -0.26
C THR A 118 2.90 0.25 1.19
N THR A 119 1.94 0.22 2.11
CA THR A 119 2.17 0.05 3.56
C THR A 119 1.53 -1.23 4.09
N ASN A 120 0.24 -1.19 4.42
CA ASN A 120 -0.45 -2.28 5.11
C ASN A 120 -0.52 -3.58 4.30
N ASP A 121 -0.79 -3.51 2.98
CA ASP A 121 -0.88 -4.72 2.14
C ASP A 121 0.48 -5.44 2.06
N LEU A 122 1.60 -4.70 2.02
CA LEU A 122 2.94 -5.27 2.09
C LEU A 122 3.23 -5.92 3.46
N THR A 123 2.76 -5.30 4.56
CA THR A 123 2.87 -5.89 5.90
C THR A 123 2.12 -7.23 6.00
N GLN A 124 0.95 -7.37 5.36
CA GLN A 124 0.24 -8.65 5.31
C GLN A 124 1.04 -9.72 4.55
N LEU A 125 1.72 -9.35 3.46
CA LEU A 125 2.62 -10.27 2.74
C LEU A 125 3.85 -10.64 3.60
N GLN A 126 4.42 -9.69 4.32
CA GLN A 126 5.53 -9.93 5.23
C GLN A 126 5.17 -10.96 6.31
N ILE A 127 4.02 -10.78 6.98
CA ILE A 127 3.50 -11.71 7.99
C ILE A 127 3.29 -13.10 7.35
N MET A 128 2.72 -13.16 6.15
CA MET A 128 2.50 -14.40 5.42
C MET A 128 3.81 -15.15 5.14
N ILE A 129 4.87 -14.46 4.73
CA ILE A 129 6.17 -15.08 4.46
C ILE A 129 6.77 -15.62 5.76
N VAL A 130 6.81 -14.82 6.84
CA VAL A 130 7.37 -15.23 8.13
C VAL A 130 6.61 -16.42 8.70
N MET A 131 5.27 -16.31 8.81
CA MET A 131 4.43 -17.40 9.33
C MET A 131 4.41 -18.61 8.41
N GLY A 132 4.46 -18.39 7.08
CA GLY A 132 4.55 -19.45 6.09
C GLY A 132 5.80 -20.30 6.28
N MET A 133 6.95 -19.68 6.46
CA MET A 133 8.21 -20.39 6.68
C MET A 133 8.27 -21.06 8.07
N GLN A 134 7.79 -20.42 9.13
CA GLN A 134 7.92 -20.93 10.50
C GLN A 134 6.84 -21.94 10.88
N VAL A 135 5.58 -21.69 10.51
CA VAL A 135 4.42 -22.45 11.01
C VAL A 135 3.85 -23.36 9.94
N VAL A 136 3.64 -22.81 8.73
CA VAL A 136 3.01 -23.55 7.63
C VAL A 136 3.87 -24.69 7.15
N THR A 137 5.19 -24.51 7.11
CA THR A 137 6.13 -25.56 6.68
C THR A 137 6.37 -26.57 7.79
N ARG A 138 6.50 -26.12 9.05
CA ARG A 138 6.81 -27.00 10.19
C ARG A 138 5.64 -27.93 10.53
N GLY A 139 4.39 -27.43 10.51
CA GLY A 139 3.21 -28.20 10.91
C GLY A 139 3.05 -29.53 10.15
N PRO A 140 2.96 -29.53 8.81
CA PRO A 140 2.85 -30.76 8.02
C PRO A 140 4.06 -31.70 8.20
N ILE A 141 5.28 -31.18 8.20
CA ILE A 141 6.49 -32.00 8.37
C ILE A 141 6.44 -32.72 9.73
N MET A 142 6.11 -31.98 10.80
CA MET A 142 6.01 -32.53 12.14
C MET A 142 4.90 -33.58 12.25
N ALA A 143 3.69 -33.30 11.73
CA ALA A 143 2.57 -34.22 11.77
C ALA A 143 2.88 -35.52 10.99
N ILE A 144 3.37 -35.41 9.75
CA ILE A 144 3.67 -36.57 8.91
C ILE A 144 4.78 -37.41 9.54
N TRP A 145 5.87 -36.78 9.99
CA TRP A 145 7.00 -37.51 10.55
C TRP A 145 6.66 -38.16 11.90
N ALA A 146 5.90 -37.48 12.76
CA ALA A 146 5.40 -38.09 13.99
C ALA A 146 4.47 -39.30 13.73
N LEU A 147 3.60 -39.21 12.69
CA LEU A 147 2.77 -40.35 12.27
C LEU A 147 3.62 -41.56 11.81
N THR A 148 4.71 -41.33 11.06
CA THR A 148 5.62 -42.44 10.69
C THR A 148 6.29 -43.11 11.89
N LYS A 149 6.55 -42.38 12.98
CA LYS A 149 7.09 -42.91 14.23
C LYS A 149 6.09 -43.72 15.05
N ILE A 150 4.79 -43.43 14.87
CA ILE A 150 3.70 -44.13 15.52
C ILE A 150 3.36 -45.44 14.80
N TRP A 151 3.49 -45.45 13.48
CA TRP A 151 3.05 -46.55 12.61
C TRP A 151 3.79 -47.87 12.95
N GLY A 152 2.98 -48.93 13.18
CA GLY A 152 3.50 -50.27 13.43
C GLY A 152 3.93 -50.60 14.88
N LYS A 153 3.79 -49.63 15.84
CA LYS A 153 4.11 -49.91 17.25
C LYS A 153 2.98 -50.64 17.98
N SER A 154 1.75 -50.24 17.78
CA SER A 154 0.53 -50.86 18.36
C SER A 154 -0.69 -50.43 17.56
N ASP A 155 -1.51 -51.39 17.08
CA ASP A 155 -2.73 -51.12 16.32
C ASP A 155 -3.76 -50.32 17.14
N ALA A 156 -3.92 -50.65 18.42
CA ALA A 156 -4.87 -49.99 19.32
C ALA A 156 -4.48 -48.52 19.59
N TRP A 157 -3.22 -48.25 19.81
CA TRP A 157 -2.71 -46.87 19.98
C TRP A 157 -2.78 -46.08 18.67
N THR A 158 -2.39 -46.67 17.56
CA THR A 158 -2.46 -46.04 16.22
C THR A 158 -3.90 -45.67 15.86
N THR A 159 -4.87 -46.55 16.15
CA THR A 159 -6.30 -46.28 15.96
C THR A 159 -6.78 -45.10 16.83
N SER A 160 -6.33 -45.03 18.09
CA SER A 160 -6.67 -43.92 19.00
C SER A 160 -6.16 -42.57 18.48
N VAL A 161 -4.92 -42.53 17.94
CA VAL A 161 -4.39 -41.32 17.27
C VAL A 161 -5.18 -40.99 16.01
N GLY A 162 -5.54 -41.98 15.21
CA GLY A 162 -6.37 -41.81 14.01
C GLY A 162 -7.74 -41.15 14.34
N ILE A 163 -8.39 -41.61 15.42
CA ILE A 163 -9.64 -41.02 15.90
C ILE A 163 -9.41 -39.57 16.36
N ALA A 164 -8.36 -39.30 17.12
CA ALA A 164 -8.03 -37.93 17.57
C ALA A 164 -7.75 -36.99 16.39
N VAL A 165 -6.98 -37.43 15.39
CA VAL A 165 -6.72 -36.66 14.17
C VAL A 165 -8.02 -36.39 13.41
N LEU A 166 -8.88 -37.39 13.27
CA LEU A 166 -10.18 -37.24 12.63
C LEU A 166 -11.05 -36.21 13.36
N MET A 167 -11.11 -36.27 14.71
CA MET A 167 -11.82 -35.27 15.51
C MET A 167 -11.26 -33.86 15.32
N VAL A 168 -9.95 -33.70 15.27
CA VAL A 168 -9.30 -32.41 14.99
C VAL A 168 -9.67 -31.92 13.60
N LEU A 169 -9.61 -32.74 12.58
CA LEU A 169 -9.98 -32.39 11.21
C LEU A 169 -11.45 -31.99 11.08
N ILE A 170 -12.35 -32.72 11.75
CA ILE A 170 -13.77 -32.35 11.80
C ILE A 170 -13.96 -30.99 12.48
N LEU A 171 -13.33 -30.79 13.64
CA LEU A 171 -13.38 -29.53 14.37
C LEU A 171 -12.91 -28.36 13.48
N LEU A 172 -11.78 -28.52 12.80
CA LEU A 172 -11.24 -27.53 11.90
C LEU A 172 -12.16 -27.24 10.72
N SER A 173 -12.73 -28.29 10.12
CA SER A 173 -13.67 -28.17 9.01
C SER A 173 -14.92 -27.40 9.43
N VAL A 174 -15.51 -27.75 10.57
CA VAL A 174 -16.68 -27.06 11.15
C VAL A 174 -16.35 -25.59 11.43
N LEU A 175 -15.20 -25.33 12.04
CA LEU A 175 -14.76 -23.97 12.36
C LEU A 175 -14.59 -23.13 11.07
N VAL A 176 -13.95 -23.68 10.03
CA VAL A 176 -13.77 -22.99 8.75
C VAL A 176 -15.11 -22.72 8.08
N LEU A 177 -15.96 -23.71 7.96
CA LEU A 177 -17.28 -23.58 7.31
C LEU A 177 -18.19 -22.57 8.03
N ILE A 178 -18.08 -22.46 9.34
CA ILE A 178 -18.92 -21.56 10.15
C ILE A 178 -18.28 -20.17 10.30
N ALA A 179 -16.99 -20.08 10.59
CA ALA A 179 -16.31 -18.81 10.88
C ALA A 179 -15.95 -18.01 9.62
N PHE A 180 -15.51 -18.68 8.54
CA PHE A 180 -15.03 -18.00 7.34
C PHE A 180 -16.07 -17.06 6.67
N PRO A 181 -17.31 -17.51 6.37
CA PRO A 181 -18.31 -16.62 5.78
C PRO A 181 -18.74 -15.50 6.72
N ARG A 182 -18.71 -15.76 8.04
CA ARG A 182 -19.00 -14.70 9.03
C ARG A 182 -17.89 -13.68 9.14
N GLN A 183 -16.64 -14.12 9.02
CA GLN A 183 -15.48 -13.21 9.00
C GLN A 183 -15.52 -12.25 7.80
N GLN A 184 -16.00 -12.71 6.64
CA GLN A 184 -16.24 -11.82 5.50
C GLN A 184 -17.32 -10.78 5.79
N LYS A 185 -18.42 -11.17 6.48
CA LYS A 185 -19.46 -10.22 6.91
C LYS A 185 -18.95 -9.22 7.97
N VAL A 186 -18.07 -9.65 8.88
CA VAL A 186 -17.39 -8.75 9.83
C VAL A 186 -16.66 -7.65 9.09
N GLN A 187 -15.94 -7.99 7.99
CA GLN A 187 -15.25 -6.99 7.20
C GLN A 187 -16.23 -5.96 6.59
N GLY A 188 -17.32 -6.40 6.00
CA GLY A 188 -18.34 -5.50 5.45
C GLY A 188 -18.96 -4.56 6.50
N LEU A 189 -19.26 -5.08 7.71
CA LEU A 189 -19.77 -4.25 8.81
C LEU A 189 -18.70 -3.28 9.36
N THR A 190 -17.43 -3.68 9.35
CA THR A 190 -16.32 -2.79 9.71
C THR A 190 -16.19 -1.64 8.70
N ASP A 191 -16.33 -1.93 7.42
CA ASP A 191 -16.29 -0.92 6.36
C ASP A 191 -17.48 0.06 6.47
N ALA A 192 -18.68 -0.44 6.78
CA ALA A 192 -19.87 0.39 7.04
C ALA A 192 -19.67 1.30 8.26
N LEU A 193 -19.17 0.76 9.38
CA LEU A 193 -18.86 1.53 10.59
C LEU A 193 -17.81 2.62 10.31
N ASN A 194 -16.76 2.29 9.55
CA ASN A 194 -15.73 3.24 9.14
C ASN A 194 -16.29 4.34 8.23
N ALA A 195 -17.21 4.01 7.31
CA ALA A 195 -17.87 4.97 6.45
C ALA A 195 -18.72 5.96 7.27
N THR A 196 -19.56 5.45 8.20
CA THR A 196 -20.38 6.26 9.10
C THR A 196 -19.51 7.17 9.99
N THR A 197 -18.41 6.63 10.54
CA THR A 197 -17.46 7.41 11.35
C THR A 197 -16.80 8.51 10.53
N ARG A 198 -16.34 8.20 9.32
CA ARG A 198 -15.72 9.18 8.41
C ARG A 198 -16.70 10.28 8.02
N GLU A 199 -17.94 9.93 7.67
CA GLU A 199 -19.01 10.87 7.37
C GLU A 199 -19.23 11.84 8.53
N SER A 200 -19.37 11.31 9.76
CA SER A 200 -19.58 12.11 10.97
C SER A 200 -18.41 13.03 11.30
N LEU A 201 -17.16 12.54 11.16
CA LEU A 201 -15.95 13.34 11.44
C LEU A 201 -15.71 14.41 10.38
N THR A 202 -15.92 14.09 9.10
CA THR A 202 -15.78 15.06 8.00
C THR A 202 -16.85 16.14 8.10
N GLY A 203 -18.09 15.74 8.43
CA GLY A 203 -19.24 16.62 8.56
C GLY A 203 -19.48 17.18 9.98
N VAL A 204 -18.52 17.08 10.91
CA VAL A 204 -18.74 17.40 12.33
C VAL A 204 -19.29 18.82 12.56
N ARG A 205 -18.88 19.80 11.74
CA ARG A 205 -19.42 21.17 11.81
C ARG A 205 -20.91 21.23 11.46
N VAL A 206 -21.31 20.47 10.44
CA VAL A 206 -22.71 20.35 10.02
C VAL A 206 -23.53 19.64 11.10
N VAL A 207 -23.04 18.51 11.60
CA VAL A 207 -23.67 17.76 12.70
C VAL A 207 -23.96 18.67 13.90
N ARG A 208 -22.98 19.49 14.30
CA ARG A 208 -23.14 20.46 15.42
C ARG A 208 -24.07 21.62 15.06
N ALA A 209 -23.96 22.16 13.83
CA ALA A 209 -24.81 23.28 13.41
C ALA A 209 -26.30 22.92 13.38
N TYR A 210 -26.63 21.66 13.15
CA TYR A 210 -28.01 21.17 13.07
C TYR A 210 -28.45 20.37 14.32
N ASN A 211 -27.67 20.35 15.40
CA ASN A 211 -27.92 19.56 16.62
C ASN A 211 -28.22 18.07 16.31
N ALA A 212 -27.50 17.50 15.36
CA ALA A 212 -27.75 16.16 14.85
C ALA A 212 -26.87 15.07 15.52
N GLU A 213 -26.26 15.38 16.67
CA GLU A 213 -25.37 14.44 17.40
C GLU A 213 -26.11 13.17 17.83
N ALA A 214 -27.34 13.31 18.32
CA ALA A 214 -28.15 12.17 18.74
C ALA A 214 -28.46 11.23 17.56
N TYR A 215 -28.83 11.79 16.41
CA TYR A 215 -29.09 11.04 15.19
C TYR A 215 -27.85 10.28 14.69
N GLN A 216 -26.69 10.98 14.64
CA GLN A 216 -25.44 10.33 14.21
C GLN A 216 -24.96 9.26 15.20
N ASN A 217 -25.18 9.49 16.51
CA ASN A 217 -24.87 8.48 17.52
C ASN A 217 -25.76 7.25 17.39
N GLU A 218 -27.05 7.41 17.14
CA GLU A 218 -27.98 6.30 16.90
C GLU A 218 -27.56 5.48 15.69
N LYS A 219 -27.26 6.14 14.56
CA LYS A 219 -26.74 5.51 13.32
C LYS A 219 -25.46 4.73 13.59
N PHE A 220 -24.49 5.34 14.30
CA PHE A 220 -23.24 4.68 14.70
C PHE A 220 -23.50 3.48 15.60
N GLN A 221 -24.38 3.60 16.62
CA GLN A 221 -24.69 2.52 17.54
C GLN A 221 -25.38 1.33 16.87
N ALA A 222 -26.21 1.57 15.86
CA ALA A 222 -26.84 0.51 15.08
C ALA A 222 -25.79 -0.36 14.36
N GLU A 223 -24.84 0.27 13.65
CA GLU A 223 -23.74 -0.40 12.97
C GLU A 223 -22.79 -1.11 13.97
N ASN A 224 -22.44 -0.42 15.06
CA ASN A 224 -21.56 -0.94 16.10
C ASN A 224 -22.17 -2.18 16.79
N LYS A 225 -23.46 -2.17 17.11
CA LYS A 225 -24.17 -3.33 17.69
C LYS A 225 -24.18 -4.51 16.74
N GLY A 226 -24.39 -4.27 15.43
CA GLY A 226 -24.31 -5.30 14.39
C GLY A 226 -22.94 -5.96 14.35
N LEU A 227 -21.90 -5.15 14.24
CA LEU A 227 -20.50 -5.59 14.22
C LEU A 227 -20.11 -6.33 15.52
N THR A 228 -20.46 -5.77 16.69
CA THR A 228 -20.17 -6.38 17.99
C THR A 228 -20.82 -7.75 18.14
N ARG A 229 -22.12 -7.89 17.77
CA ARG A 229 -22.83 -9.18 17.83
C ARG A 229 -22.16 -10.24 16.98
N LEU A 230 -21.76 -9.89 15.77
CA LEU A 230 -21.11 -10.82 14.85
C LEU A 230 -19.70 -11.19 15.32
N ASN A 231 -18.91 -10.21 15.79
CA ASN A 231 -17.60 -10.44 16.39
C ASN A 231 -17.68 -11.34 17.62
N LEU A 232 -18.62 -11.09 18.53
CA LEU A 232 -18.83 -11.94 19.69
C LEU A 232 -19.13 -13.38 19.30
N PHE A 233 -19.94 -13.60 18.28
CA PHE A 233 -20.22 -14.95 17.78
C PHE A 233 -18.93 -15.63 17.27
N VAL A 234 -18.14 -14.93 16.42
CA VAL A 234 -16.89 -15.46 15.86
C VAL A 234 -15.87 -15.73 16.97
N TYR A 235 -15.70 -14.79 17.91
CA TYR A 235 -14.75 -14.97 19.02
C TYR A 235 -15.17 -16.08 19.99
N ARG A 236 -16.47 -16.23 20.31
CA ARG A 236 -16.97 -17.35 21.11
C ARG A 236 -16.71 -18.69 20.42
N LEU A 237 -16.89 -18.76 19.10
CA LEU A 237 -16.58 -19.96 18.32
C LEU A 237 -15.07 -20.26 18.34
N MET A 238 -14.23 -19.22 18.17
CA MET A 238 -12.77 -19.37 18.23
C MET A 238 -12.29 -19.74 19.64
N SER A 239 -12.90 -19.19 20.69
CA SER A 239 -12.52 -19.49 22.08
C SER A 239 -12.80 -20.94 22.49
N LEU A 240 -13.78 -21.60 21.84
CA LEU A 240 -14.04 -23.04 22.06
C LEU A 240 -12.91 -23.93 21.53
N MET A 241 -12.06 -23.42 20.65
CA MET A 241 -11.00 -24.20 20.04
C MET A 241 -10.00 -24.75 21.07
N ASN A 242 -9.48 -23.90 21.96
CA ASN A 242 -8.53 -24.33 22.98
C ASN A 242 -9.11 -25.37 23.97
N PRO A 243 -10.29 -25.19 24.58
CA PRO A 243 -10.91 -26.20 25.40
C PRO A 243 -11.13 -27.55 24.68
N VAL A 244 -11.65 -27.52 23.44
CA VAL A 244 -11.89 -28.75 22.66
C VAL A 244 -10.56 -29.44 22.34
N MET A 245 -9.53 -28.69 21.93
CA MET A 245 -8.21 -29.26 21.70
C MET A 245 -7.59 -29.86 22.96
N THR A 246 -7.79 -29.22 24.11
CA THR A 246 -7.36 -29.77 25.41
C THR A 246 -8.09 -31.08 25.71
N VAL A 247 -9.40 -31.14 25.48
CA VAL A 247 -10.19 -32.39 25.68
C VAL A 247 -9.69 -33.49 24.72
N VAL A 248 -9.45 -33.19 23.46
CA VAL A 248 -8.91 -34.14 22.47
C VAL A 248 -7.52 -34.64 22.90
N SER A 249 -6.63 -33.73 23.30
CA SER A 249 -5.26 -34.07 23.71
C SER A 249 -5.25 -34.89 25.00
N SER A 250 -6.03 -34.48 26.01
CA SER A 250 -6.13 -35.19 27.30
C SER A 250 -6.84 -36.52 27.14
N GLY A 251 -7.90 -36.57 26.32
CA GLY A 251 -8.62 -37.79 25.98
C GLY A 251 -7.75 -38.79 25.25
N LEU A 252 -6.93 -38.31 24.29
CA LEU A 252 -5.94 -39.14 23.60
C LEU A 252 -4.89 -39.68 24.57
N THR A 253 -4.36 -38.86 25.45
CA THR A 253 -3.40 -39.27 26.48
C THR A 253 -4.04 -40.31 27.39
N LEU A 254 -5.27 -40.08 27.89
CA LEU A 254 -5.99 -41.05 28.72
C LEU A 254 -6.22 -42.38 27.98
N ALA A 255 -6.60 -42.35 26.70
CA ALA A 255 -6.80 -43.57 25.89
C ALA A 255 -5.50 -44.36 25.76
N ILE A 256 -4.39 -43.69 25.48
CA ILE A 256 -3.07 -44.34 25.39
C ILE A 256 -2.67 -45.00 26.71
N TYR A 257 -2.85 -44.29 27.81
CA TYR A 257 -2.53 -44.84 29.16
C TYR A 257 -3.48 -45.96 29.56
N TRP A 258 -4.79 -45.85 29.27
CA TRP A 258 -5.76 -46.88 29.51
C TRP A 258 -5.47 -48.17 28.76
N ILE A 259 -5.24 -48.06 27.46
CA ILE A 259 -4.85 -49.22 26.59
C ILE A 259 -3.51 -49.81 27.08
N GLY A 260 -2.54 -48.95 27.39
CA GLY A 260 -1.24 -49.36 27.89
C GLY A 260 -1.31 -50.13 29.22
N ALA A 261 -2.22 -49.68 30.13
CA ALA A 261 -2.44 -50.38 31.39
C ALA A 261 -3.02 -51.78 31.18
N HIS A 262 -3.97 -51.95 30.22
CA HIS A 262 -4.47 -53.28 29.85
C HIS A 262 -3.36 -54.16 29.25
N LEU A 263 -2.58 -53.62 28.32
CA LEU A 263 -1.44 -54.36 27.72
C LEU A 263 -0.41 -54.78 28.77
N ILE A 264 -0.14 -53.95 29.77
CA ILE A 264 0.75 -54.28 30.90
C ILE A 264 0.12 -55.39 31.76
N ASN A 265 -1.18 -55.32 32.05
CA ASN A 265 -1.90 -56.28 32.85
C ASN A 265 -1.96 -57.67 32.21
N ASP A 266 -2.08 -57.74 30.90
CA ASP A 266 -2.14 -59.00 30.12
C ASP A 266 -0.80 -59.75 30.11
N ILE A 267 0.32 -59.10 30.46
CA ILE A 267 1.63 -59.73 30.62
C ILE A 267 1.64 -60.47 31.95
N ALA A 268 1.56 -61.78 31.94
CA ALA A 268 1.56 -62.62 33.14
C ALA A 268 2.87 -62.55 33.91
N MET A 269 2.78 -62.18 35.20
CA MET A 269 3.94 -62.18 36.11
C MET A 269 4.14 -63.55 36.81
N PRO A 270 5.37 -63.94 37.13
CA PRO A 270 5.63 -65.11 37.95
C PRO A 270 4.92 -65.00 39.31
N LYS A 271 4.31 -66.09 39.75
CA LYS A 271 3.65 -66.17 41.07
C LYS A 271 4.66 -66.19 42.23
N ASP A 272 5.91 -66.56 41.95
CA ASP A 272 7.02 -66.60 42.94
C ASP A 272 7.65 -65.19 43.06
N PRO A 273 7.55 -64.54 44.25
CA PRO A 273 8.12 -63.20 44.43
C PRO A 273 9.61 -63.07 44.20
N THR A 274 10.36 -64.14 44.42
CA THR A 274 11.83 -64.18 44.25
C THR A 274 12.27 -64.14 42.80
N LYS A 275 11.41 -64.54 41.88
CA LYS A 275 11.64 -64.55 40.42
C LYS A 275 11.10 -63.29 39.70
N ILE A 276 10.44 -62.41 40.36
CA ILE A 276 9.82 -61.20 39.75
C ILE A 276 10.90 -60.30 39.15
N LEU A 277 11.96 -60.00 39.90
CA LEU A 277 13.01 -59.05 39.50
C LEU A 277 13.86 -59.56 38.33
N THR A 278 13.97 -60.87 38.15
CA THR A 278 14.76 -61.51 37.08
C THR A 278 13.87 -61.99 35.92
N SER A 279 12.59 -61.75 35.99
CA SER A 279 11.60 -62.24 35.01
C SER A 279 11.64 -61.43 33.72
N PRO A 280 11.65 -62.09 32.54
CA PRO A 280 11.43 -61.43 31.27
C PRO A 280 10.13 -60.59 31.22
N ALA A 281 9.07 -61.05 31.94
CA ALA A 281 7.79 -60.37 32.02
C ALA A 281 7.91 -58.96 32.66
N LEU A 282 8.82 -58.74 33.59
CA LEU A 282 9.06 -57.40 34.15
C LEU A 282 9.71 -56.50 33.12
N ALA A 283 10.67 -56.99 32.35
CA ALA A 283 11.29 -56.25 31.25
C ALA A 283 10.28 -55.87 30.16
N ASP A 284 9.36 -56.81 29.81
CA ASP A 284 8.31 -56.55 28.82
C ASP A 284 7.32 -55.52 29.32
N ARG A 285 6.88 -55.58 30.61
CA ARG A 285 6.03 -54.54 31.21
C ARG A 285 6.66 -53.17 31.22
N THR A 286 7.94 -53.09 31.58
CA THR A 286 8.74 -51.86 31.59
C THR A 286 8.84 -51.28 30.17
N LYS A 287 9.04 -52.13 29.17
CA LYS A 287 9.08 -51.72 27.78
C LYS A 287 7.77 -51.16 27.29
N VAL A 288 6.63 -51.82 27.60
CA VAL A 288 5.30 -51.31 27.27
C VAL A 288 5.03 -49.96 27.94
N PHE A 289 5.42 -49.78 29.21
CA PHE A 289 5.31 -48.53 29.95
C PHE A 289 6.14 -47.40 29.28
N SER A 290 7.39 -47.70 28.89
CA SER A 290 8.26 -46.77 28.23
C SER A 290 7.74 -46.40 26.83
N ASP A 291 7.26 -47.38 26.03
CA ASP A 291 6.63 -47.16 24.74
C ASP A 291 5.36 -46.31 24.85
N MET A 292 4.58 -46.49 25.91
CA MET A 292 3.36 -45.69 26.20
C MET A 292 3.69 -44.20 26.38
N ILE A 293 4.74 -43.85 27.11
CA ILE A 293 5.21 -42.48 27.32
C ILE A 293 5.70 -41.88 26.00
N THR A 294 6.52 -42.63 25.26
CA THR A 294 7.06 -42.21 23.95
C THR A 294 5.94 -41.97 22.95
N PHE A 295 4.99 -42.93 22.88
CA PHE A 295 3.86 -42.86 21.97
C PHE A 295 2.96 -41.66 22.29
N SER A 296 2.67 -41.40 23.59
CA SER A 296 1.93 -40.23 24.04
C SER A 296 2.59 -38.93 23.59
N SER A 297 3.91 -38.85 23.68
CA SER A 297 4.69 -37.69 23.24
C SER A 297 4.59 -37.48 21.72
N TYR A 298 4.69 -38.53 20.91
CA TYR A 298 4.50 -38.43 19.44
C TYR A 298 3.05 -38.06 19.07
N ALA A 299 2.07 -38.66 19.74
CA ALA A 299 0.66 -38.36 19.52
C ALA A 299 0.36 -36.89 19.77
N MET A 300 0.95 -36.31 20.83
CA MET A 300 0.84 -34.88 21.11
C MET A 300 1.48 -34.03 20.01
N GLN A 301 2.63 -34.42 19.48
CA GLN A 301 3.26 -33.71 18.36
C GLN A 301 2.44 -33.75 17.06
N VAL A 302 1.74 -34.86 16.79
CA VAL A 302 0.77 -34.93 15.67
C VAL A 302 -0.33 -33.88 15.86
N VAL A 303 -0.94 -33.81 17.04
CA VAL A 303 -1.99 -32.84 17.36
C VAL A 303 -1.48 -31.41 17.22
N ILE A 304 -0.29 -31.10 17.74
CA ILE A 304 0.33 -29.78 17.61
C ILE A 304 0.62 -29.44 16.13
N GLY A 305 1.09 -30.40 15.35
CA GLY A 305 1.33 -30.22 13.92
C GLY A 305 0.04 -29.82 13.17
N PHE A 306 -1.09 -30.49 13.45
CA PHE A 306 -2.39 -30.12 12.88
C PHE A 306 -2.86 -28.74 13.38
N MET A 307 -2.65 -28.40 14.68
CA MET A 307 -2.94 -27.07 15.20
C MET A 307 -2.20 -25.97 14.47
N MET A 308 -0.92 -26.17 14.16
CA MET A 308 -0.13 -25.18 13.39
C MET A 308 -0.74 -24.92 12.01
N MET A 309 -1.34 -25.94 11.37
CA MET A 309 -1.98 -25.76 10.05
C MET A 309 -3.19 -24.82 10.09
N VAL A 310 -3.84 -24.65 11.24
CA VAL A 310 -4.96 -23.70 11.40
C VAL A 310 -4.56 -22.27 11.16
N ALA A 311 -3.36 -21.88 11.57
CA ALA A 311 -2.85 -20.51 11.37
C ALA A 311 -2.86 -20.09 9.88
N ILE A 312 -2.70 -21.06 8.97
CA ILE A 312 -2.78 -20.81 7.51
C ILE A 312 -4.13 -20.25 7.12
N LEU A 313 -5.21 -20.84 7.66
CA LEU A 313 -6.59 -20.48 7.31
C LEU A 313 -6.96 -19.05 7.68
N ILE A 314 -6.28 -18.47 8.67
CA ILE A 314 -6.49 -17.10 9.11
C ILE A 314 -5.65 -16.11 8.28
N ILE A 315 -4.42 -16.46 7.97
CA ILE A 315 -3.43 -15.55 7.36
C ILE A 315 -3.55 -15.54 5.83
N LEU A 316 -3.76 -16.71 5.22
CA LEU A 316 -3.79 -16.89 3.76
C LEU A 316 -4.83 -16.01 3.05
N PRO A 317 -6.10 -15.90 3.49
CA PRO A 317 -7.10 -15.07 2.79
C PRO A 317 -6.71 -13.59 2.77
N ARG A 318 -6.17 -13.06 3.88
CA ARG A 318 -5.71 -11.67 3.96
C ARG A 318 -4.55 -11.42 3.01
N ALA A 319 -3.56 -12.29 3.03
CA ALA A 319 -2.40 -12.19 2.14
C ALA A 319 -2.80 -12.33 0.65
N LEU A 320 -3.79 -13.18 0.32
CA LEU A 320 -4.31 -13.32 -1.04
C LEU A 320 -4.94 -12.03 -1.55
N VAL A 321 -5.75 -11.36 -0.72
CA VAL A 321 -6.39 -10.08 -1.07
C VAL A 321 -5.31 -9.00 -1.26
N SER A 322 -4.38 -8.87 -0.32
CA SER A 322 -3.28 -7.90 -0.41
C SER A 322 -2.39 -8.16 -1.63
N ALA A 323 -2.05 -9.42 -1.90
CA ALA A 323 -1.32 -9.82 -3.10
C ALA A 323 -2.05 -9.45 -4.40
N LYS A 324 -3.37 -9.65 -4.47
CA LYS A 324 -4.19 -9.26 -5.62
C LYS A 324 -4.17 -7.75 -5.83
N ARG A 325 -4.32 -6.97 -4.75
CA ARG A 325 -4.32 -5.49 -4.80
C ARG A 325 -2.96 -4.94 -5.24
N ILE A 326 -1.87 -5.49 -4.73
CA ILE A 326 -0.50 -5.12 -5.14
C ILE A 326 -0.28 -5.47 -6.61
N ASN A 327 -0.68 -6.68 -7.03
CA ASN A 327 -0.51 -7.10 -8.43
C ASN A 327 -1.33 -6.24 -9.41
N GLN A 328 -2.48 -5.68 -9.00
CA GLN A 328 -3.23 -4.73 -9.81
C GLN A 328 -2.45 -3.46 -10.11
N VAL A 329 -1.64 -2.98 -9.14
CA VAL A 329 -0.76 -1.83 -9.36
C VAL A 329 0.40 -2.21 -10.27
N LEU A 330 1.10 -3.29 -9.97
CA LEU A 330 2.30 -3.69 -10.72
C LEU A 330 2.03 -4.21 -12.15
N ALA A 331 0.79 -4.56 -12.45
CA ALA A 331 0.37 -5.07 -13.76
C ALA A 331 -0.30 -3.99 -14.65
N LEU A 332 -0.59 -2.82 -14.09
CA LEU A 332 -1.17 -1.74 -14.86
C LEU A 332 -0.04 -0.96 -15.55
N GLU A 333 -0.07 -0.92 -16.86
CA GLU A 333 0.84 -0.10 -17.66
C GLU A 333 0.37 1.36 -17.63
N PRO A 334 1.29 2.34 -17.49
CA PRO A 334 0.96 3.75 -17.61
C PRO A 334 0.31 4.04 -18.97
N SER A 335 -0.75 4.84 -18.98
CA SER A 335 -1.42 5.25 -20.23
C SER A 335 -0.60 6.24 -21.06
N VAL A 336 0.34 6.94 -20.40
CA VAL A 336 1.28 7.87 -21.03
C VAL A 336 2.68 7.29 -20.90
N ALA A 337 3.32 7.00 -22.03
CA ALA A 337 4.70 6.52 -22.10
C ALA A 337 5.57 7.52 -22.84
N PHE A 338 6.64 7.96 -22.20
CA PHE A 338 7.61 8.88 -22.80
C PHE A 338 8.74 8.09 -23.48
N PRO A 339 9.23 8.55 -24.65
CA PRO A 339 10.44 8.01 -25.23
C PRO A 339 11.67 8.35 -24.35
N SER A 340 12.72 7.55 -24.47
CA SER A 340 13.98 7.78 -23.74
C SER A 340 14.73 9.03 -24.23
N GLU A 341 14.58 9.35 -25.50
CA GLU A 341 15.20 10.50 -26.15
C GLU A 341 14.14 11.25 -26.94
N SER A 342 14.27 12.58 -27.01
CA SER A 342 13.38 13.42 -27.82
C SER A 342 13.81 13.42 -29.28
N LYS A 343 12.89 13.78 -30.19
CA LYS A 343 13.24 14.12 -31.57
C LYS A 343 14.06 15.41 -31.59
N GLU A 344 14.86 15.56 -32.65
CA GLU A 344 15.68 16.76 -32.87
C GLU A 344 14.84 18.04 -32.91
N SER A 345 15.39 19.12 -32.35
CA SER A 345 14.75 20.44 -32.29
C SER A 345 14.50 21.00 -33.71
N THR A 346 13.36 21.64 -33.89
CA THR A 346 12.99 22.33 -35.13
C THR A 346 13.58 23.75 -35.25
N GLY A 347 14.27 24.21 -34.20
CA GLY A 347 14.78 25.59 -34.09
C GLY A 347 13.74 26.63 -33.67
N GLN A 348 12.50 26.21 -33.38
CA GLN A 348 11.49 27.05 -32.77
C GLN A 348 11.67 27.01 -31.23
N GLU A 349 11.32 28.07 -30.54
CA GLU A 349 11.37 28.17 -29.08
C GLU A 349 10.11 28.86 -28.56
N GLY A 350 9.59 28.35 -27.45
CA GLY A 350 8.47 28.93 -26.73
C GLY A 350 7.14 28.92 -27.49
N THR A 351 6.96 28.03 -28.48
CA THR A 351 5.72 27.94 -29.26
C THR A 351 4.85 26.78 -28.79
N VAL A 352 3.53 26.99 -28.81
CA VAL A 352 2.53 25.94 -28.53
C VAL A 352 1.47 25.95 -29.64
N GLU A 353 1.21 24.79 -30.23
CA GLU A 353 0.20 24.66 -31.28
C GLU A 353 -0.73 23.47 -31.01
N PHE A 354 -2.02 23.69 -31.10
CA PHE A 354 -3.06 22.66 -31.07
C PHE A 354 -3.64 22.50 -32.48
N GLN A 355 -3.58 21.29 -32.99
CA GLN A 355 -4.07 20.93 -34.33
C GLN A 355 -5.23 19.95 -34.19
N ASP A 356 -6.45 20.45 -34.29
CA ASP A 356 -7.70 19.67 -34.24
C ASP A 356 -7.79 18.69 -33.06
N VAL A 357 -7.49 19.20 -31.85
CA VAL A 357 -7.33 18.38 -30.65
C VAL A 357 -8.65 18.06 -30.01
N SER A 358 -8.92 16.76 -29.78
CA SER A 358 -10.04 16.26 -29.00
C SER A 358 -9.55 15.37 -27.85
N PHE A 359 -10.25 15.42 -26.71
CA PHE A 359 -9.88 14.62 -25.54
C PHE A 359 -11.08 14.10 -24.75
N ARG A 360 -10.93 12.84 -24.23
CA ARG A 360 -11.89 12.12 -23.35
C ARG A 360 -11.15 11.48 -22.20
N TYR A 361 -11.70 11.56 -20.99
CA TYR A 361 -11.12 10.87 -19.80
C TYR A 361 -11.28 9.34 -19.80
N GLY A 362 -12.03 8.77 -20.73
CA GLY A 362 -12.23 7.34 -20.87
C GLY A 362 -12.79 6.98 -22.22
N ARG A 363 -12.63 5.73 -22.64
CA ARG A 363 -13.03 5.27 -23.99
C ARG A 363 -14.51 5.46 -24.32
N THR A 364 -15.38 5.46 -23.30
CA THR A 364 -16.84 5.56 -23.45
C THR A 364 -17.43 6.89 -22.94
N SER A 365 -16.59 7.80 -22.39
CA SER A 365 -17.04 9.09 -21.90
C SER A 365 -17.26 10.07 -23.05
N ARG A 366 -18.18 11.06 -22.83
CA ARG A 366 -18.33 12.20 -23.72
C ARG A 366 -17.00 12.95 -23.81
N ALA A 367 -16.70 13.51 -24.97
CA ALA A 367 -15.53 14.36 -25.15
C ALA A 367 -15.62 15.57 -24.20
N VAL A 368 -14.50 15.91 -23.58
CA VAL A 368 -14.36 17.09 -22.70
C VAL A 368 -13.75 18.25 -23.48
N ILE A 369 -12.96 17.93 -24.50
CA ILE A 369 -12.41 18.86 -25.49
C ILE A 369 -12.75 18.32 -26.87
N GLU A 370 -13.27 19.16 -27.75
CA GLU A 370 -13.67 18.79 -29.11
C GLU A 370 -13.09 19.78 -30.14
N HIS A 371 -12.29 19.28 -31.06
CA HIS A 371 -11.78 19.99 -32.24
C HIS A 371 -11.14 21.36 -31.94
N VAL A 372 -10.30 21.45 -30.92
CA VAL A 372 -9.63 22.69 -30.53
C VAL A 372 -8.39 22.91 -31.38
N THR A 373 -8.33 24.09 -32.02
CA THR A 373 -7.19 24.54 -32.83
C THR A 373 -6.83 25.97 -32.42
N PHE A 374 -5.57 26.18 -32.02
CA PHE A 374 -4.99 27.49 -31.78
C PHE A 374 -3.45 27.41 -31.80
N SER A 375 -2.80 28.56 -31.89
CA SER A 375 -1.35 28.68 -31.77
C SER A 375 -0.96 29.83 -30.84
N ALA A 376 0.08 29.63 -30.04
CA ALA A 376 0.73 30.63 -29.21
C ALA A 376 2.20 30.77 -29.70
N GLN A 377 2.61 32.00 -29.98
CA GLN A 377 3.97 32.33 -30.38
C GLN A 377 4.81 32.71 -29.16
N LYS A 378 6.15 32.66 -29.30
CA LYS A 378 7.09 33.04 -28.26
C LYS A 378 6.73 34.42 -27.68
N GLY A 379 6.67 34.49 -26.35
CA GLY A 379 6.36 35.70 -25.60
C GLY A 379 4.87 36.08 -25.50
N GLN A 380 4.00 35.47 -26.31
CA GLN A 380 2.55 35.77 -26.26
C GLN A 380 1.90 35.29 -24.96
N THR A 381 0.88 36.06 -24.56
CA THR A 381 -0.03 35.67 -23.48
C THR A 381 -1.34 35.19 -24.09
N VAL A 382 -1.63 33.88 -23.95
CA VAL A 382 -2.86 33.25 -24.40
C VAL A 382 -3.73 32.92 -23.18
N ALA A 383 -4.95 33.40 -23.17
CA ALA A 383 -5.87 33.18 -22.05
C ALA A 383 -7.03 32.26 -22.44
N PHE A 384 -7.49 31.47 -21.47
CA PHE A 384 -8.61 30.56 -21.61
C PHE A 384 -9.71 30.92 -20.61
N ILE A 385 -10.88 31.27 -21.12
CA ILE A 385 -12.05 31.62 -20.30
C ILE A 385 -13.27 30.80 -20.70
N GLY A 386 -14.25 30.69 -19.83
CA GLY A 386 -15.49 29.96 -20.05
C GLY A 386 -16.13 29.51 -18.73
N SER A 387 -17.29 28.90 -18.80
CA SER A 387 -18.04 28.40 -17.64
C SER A 387 -17.25 27.31 -16.88
N THR A 388 -17.63 27.06 -15.62
CA THR A 388 -17.06 25.95 -14.85
C THR A 388 -17.40 24.64 -15.55
N GLY A 389 -16.38 23.79 -15.75
CA GLY A 389 -16.56 22.51 -16.47
C GLY A 389 -16.44 22.61 -18.00
N SER A 390 -16.14 23.77 -18.59
CA SER A 390 -15.96 23.94 -20.05
C SER A 390 -14.68 23.29 -20.62
N GLY A 391 -13.82 22.71 -19.77
CA GLY A 391 -12.62 21.98 -20.23
C GLY A 391 -11.29 22.74 -20.14
N LYS A 392 -11.25 23.97 -19.61
CA LYS A 392 -10.05 24.84 -19.55
C LYS A 392 -8.82 24.15 -18.95
N SER A 393 -8.93 23.68 -17.71
CA SER A 393 -7.81 22.96 -17.04
C SER A 393 -7.45 21.67 -17.77
N THR A 394 -8.43 20.97 -18.36
CA THR A 394 -8.17 19.77 -19.17
C THR A 394 -7.31 20.10 -20.37
N LEU A 395 -7.61 21.21 -21.06
CA LEU A 395 -6.88 21.65 -22.25
C LEU A 395 -5.40 21.92 -21.92
N VAL A 396 -5.12 22.73 -20.89
CA VAL A 396 -3.74 23.07 -20.52
C VAL A 396 -2.96 21.89 -19.93
N ASN A 397 -3.64 20.91 -19.35
CA ASN A 397 -3.03 19.68 -18.81
C ASN A 397 -2.54 18.71 -19.91
N LEU A 398 -2.97 18.90 -21.16
CA LEU A 398 -2.47 18.13 -22.29
C LEU A 398 -1.06 18.57 -22.73
N ILE A 399 -0.65 19.82 -22.44
CA ILE A 399 0.64 20.38 -22.86
C ILE A 399 1.81 19.72 -22.12
N PRO A 400 1.83 19.65 -20.77
CA PRO A 400 2.86 18.91 -20.04
C PRO A 400 2.65 17.38 -20.13
N ARG A 401 1.69 16.96 -20.97
CA ARG A 401 1.37 15.55 -21.22
C ARG A 401 0.96 14.77 -19.97
N PHE A 402 0.14 15.37 -19.08
CA PHE A 402 -0.50 14.63 -17.99
C PHE A 402 -1.53 13.62 -18.51
N TYR A 403 -2.00 13.85 -19.72
CA TYR A 403 -2.83 12.96 -20.53
C TYR A 403 -2.43 13.08 -22.00
N ASP A 404 -2.61 12.02 -22.76
CA ASP A 404 -2.49 12.07 -24.23
C ASP A 404 -3.81 12.51 -24.86
N ALA A 405 -3.74 13.40 -25.85
CA ALA A 405 -4.89 13.73 -26.69
C ALA A 405 -5.46 12.48 -27.36
N THR A 406 -6.80 12.39 -27.42
CA THR A 406 -7.49 11.26 -28.07
C THR A 406 -7.39 11.37 -29.58
N GLU A 407 -7.52 12.59 -30.12
CA GLU A 407 -7.43 12.90 -31.54
C GLU A 407 -6.67 14.22 -31.72
N GLY A 408 -6.07 14.42 -32.88
CA GLY A 408 -5.27 15.61 -33.19
C GLY A 408 -3.85 15.53 -32.67
N LYS A 409 -3.15 16.68 -32.71
CA LYS A 409 -1.74 16.81 -32.30
C LYS A 409 -1.54 18.08 -31.48
N ILE A 410 -0.63 17.99 -30.51
CA ILE A 410 -0.17 19.12 -29.71
C ILE A 410 1.32 19.25 -29.96
N LEU A 411 1.75 20.40 -30.45
CA LEU A 411 3.14 20.69 -30.73
C LEU A 411 3.66 21.70 -29.70
N VAL A 412 4.83 21.44 -29.20
CA VAL A 412 5.66 22.37 -28.43
C VAL A 412 6.94 22.56 -29.23
N ASP A 413 7.28 23.78 -29.58
CA ASP A 413 8.43 24.12 -30.44
C ASP A 413 8.44 23.33 -31.75
N GLY A 414 7.25 23.13 -32.33
CA GLY A 414 7.06 22.37 -33.56
C GLY A 414 7.19 20.86 -33.44
N ILE A 415 7.50 20.32 -32.26
CA ILE A 415 7.61 18.89 -31.99
C ILE A 415 6.38 18.41 -31.26
N ASN A 416 5.83 17.24 -31.64
CA ASN A 416 4.69 16.66 -30.94
C ASN A 416 5.08 16.30 -29.51
N VAL A 417 4.23 16.66 -28.53
CA VAL A 417 4.48 16.34 -27.11
C VAL A 417 4.70 14.84 -26.84
N LYS A 418 4.20 13.96 -27.73
CA LYS A 418 4.42 12.50 -27.67
C LYS A 418 5.84 12.09 -28.06
N ASP A 419 6.57 12.93 -28.76
CA ASP A 419 7.91 12.69 -29.26
C ASP A 419 9.01 13.28 -28.37
N TYR A 420 8.64 13.92 -27.26
CA TYR A 420 9.55 14.43 -26.23
C TYR A 420 9.88 13.38 -25.18
N SER A 421 11.12 13.40 -24.68
CA SER A 421 11.44 12.77 -23.39
C SER A 421 10.77 13.53 -22.24
N HIS A 422 10.48 12.81 -21.14
CA HIS A 422 9.82 13.42 -19.98
C HIS A 422 10.60 14.62 -19.43
N GLN A 423 11.92 14.52 -19.37
CA GLN A 423 12.80 15.56 -18.82
C GLN A 423 12.82 16.82 -19.69
N GLU A 424 12.94 16.66 -21.01
CA GLU A 424 12.98 17.82 -21.92
C GLU A 424 11.67 18.58 -21.97
N LEU A 425 10.54 17.90 -22.10
CA LEU A 425 9.24 18.57 -22.12
C LEU A 425 9.01 19.37 -20.81
N ASN A 426 9.32 18.75 -19.65
CA ASN A 426 9.13 19.40 -18.37
C ASN A 426 10.17 20.49 -18.05
N ASN A 427 11.30 20.52 -18.74
CA ASN A 427 12.24 21.66 -18.65
C ASN A 427 11.73 22.87 -19.43
N LYS A 428 11.00 22.65 -20.53
CA LYS A 428 10.42 23.73 -21.34
C LYS A 428 9.16 24.34 -20.72
N VAL A 429 8.38 23.54 -19.99
CA VAL A 429 7.05 23.92 -19.47
C VAL A 429 7.07 24.08 -17.96
N GLY A 430 6.82 25.30 -17.48
CA GLY A 430 6.56 25.59 -16.06
C GLY A 430 5.05 25.53 -15.78
N TYR A 431 4.61 24.58 -14.96
CA TYR A 431 3.21 24.38 -14.63
C TYR A 431 2.87 24.85 -13.22
N ILE A 432 1.90 25.75 -13.10
CA ILE A 432 1.39 26.27 -11.82
C ILE A 432 -0.05 25.78 -11.63
N PRO A 433 -0.29 24.80 -10.74
CA PRO A 433 -1.61 24.21 -10.55
C PRO A 433 -2.59 25.16 -9.83
N GLN A 434 -3.87 24.95 -10.04
CA GLN A 434 -4.95 25.68 -9.37
C GLN A 434 -4.81 25.63 -7.83
N LYS A 435 -4.47 24.48 -7.28
CA LYS A 435 -4.22 24.30 -5.85
C LYS A 435 -2.72 24.15 -5.60
N ALA A 436 -2.10 25.17 -5.03
CA ALA A 436 -0.69 25.14 -4.68
C ALA A 436 -0.37 24.02 -3.69
N VAL A 437 0.63 23.21 -4.02
CA VAL A 437 1.19 22.17 -3.16
C VAL A 437 2.64 22.51 -2.87
N LEU A 438 2.97 22.60 -1.57
CA LEU A 438 4.34 22.73 -1.09
C LEU A 438 4.75 21.42 -0.40
N PHE A 439 6.00 21.04 -0.62
CA PHE A 439 6.58 19.85 -0.01
C PHE A 439 7.22 20.20 1.34
N SER A 440 7.23 19.23 2.25
CA SER A 440 7.95 19.37 3.51
C SER A 440 9.45 19.54 3.27
N GLY A 441 10.07 20.42 4.04
CA GLY A 441 11.47 20.81 3.88
C GLY A 441 11.65 22.29 4.19
N THR A 442 12.34 23.03 3.32
CA THR A 442 12.53 24.48 3.45
C THR A 442 11.90 25.22 2.26
N ILE A 443 11.80 26.55 2.33
CA ILE A 443 11.41 27.36 1.16
C ILE A 443 12.43 27.13 0.04
N ARG A 444 13.73 27.13 0.35
CA ARG A 444 14.81 26.83 -0.59
C ARG A 444 14.57 25.50 -1.32
N SER A 445 14.37 24.41 -0.58
CA SER A 445 14.13 23.08 -1.17
C SER A 445 12.87 23.01 -2.02
N ASN A 446 11.88 23.86 -1.77
CA ASN A 446 10.70 24.00 -2.62
C ASN A 446 10.99 24.78 -3.92
N MET A 447 11.90 25.78 -3.90
CA MET A 447 12.31 26.51 -5.10
C MET A 447 13.20 25.64 -6.01
N GLU A 448 14.07 24.83 -5.43
CA GLU A 448 14.96 23.88 -6.10
C GLU A 448 14.28 22.55 -6.42
N PHE A 449 12.96 22.44 -6.26
CA PHE A 449 12.25 21.16 -6.37
C PHE A 449 12.29 20.60 -7.80
N GLY A 450 12.84 19.40 -7.92
CA GLY A 450 12.97 18.65 -9.17
C GLY A 450 14.30 18.90 -9.91
N GLU A 451 14.58 18.06 -10.88
CA GLU A 451 15.74 18.22 -11.76
C GLU A 451 15.50 19.38 -12.75
N SER A 452 16.53 20.20 -12.93
CA SER A 452 16.52 21.32 -13.87
C SER A 452 17.75 21.24 -14.75
N SER A 453 17.61 21.61 -16.03
CA SER A 453 18.73 21.75 -16.96
C SER A 453 19.76 22.81 -16.51
N GLN A 454 19.35 23.72 -15.65
CA GLN A 454 20.21 24.78 -15.10
C GLN A 454 21.02 24.33 -13.86
N GLY A 455 20.85 23.10 -13.38
CA GLY A 455 21.50 22.61 -12.18
C GLY A 455 20.95 23.24 -10.88
N LYS A 456 21.80 23.37 -9.87
CA LYS A 456 21.43 23.95 -8.57
C LYS A 456 21.25 25.47 -8.70
N LEU A 457 20.13 25.99 -8.19
CA LEU A 457 19.83 27.40 -8.23
C LEU A 457 20.69 28.19 -7.22
N GLU A 458 21.24 29.35 -7.65
CA GLU A 458 21.87 30.31 -6.75
C GLU A 458 20.81 31.10 -5.96
N ASP A 459 21.17 31.54 -4.76
CA ASP A 459 20.27 32.29 -3.88
C ASP A 459 19.69 33.54 -4.58
N GLU A 460 20.52 34.23 -5.37
CA GLU A 460 20.09 35.42 -6.11
C GLU A 460 18.95 35.10 -7.11
N ALA A 461 19.04 33.99 -7.82
CA ALA A 461 17.99 33.53 -8.75
C ALA A 461 16.70 33.18 -7.99
N ILE A 462 16.82 32.55 -6.82
CA ILE A 462 15.68 32.22 -5.95
C ILE A 462 15.01 33.51 -5.44
N TRP A 463 15.80 34.49 -4.95
CA TRP A 463 15.27 35.76 -4.48
C TRP A 463 14.60 36.58 -5.59
N LYS A 464 15.15 36.54 -6.82
CA LYS A 464 14.51 37.19 -7.97
C LYS A 464 13.17 36.50 -8.33
N ALA A 465 13.11 35.20 -8.32
CA ALA A 465 11.84 34.48 -8.57
C ALA A 465 10.78 34.77 -7.49
N LEU A 466 11.19 34.87 -6.22
CA LEU A 466 10.33 35.28 -5.11
C LEU A 466 9.85 36.73 -5.25
N GLU A 467 10.69 37.61 -5.73
CA GLU A 467 10.35 39.03 -5.99
C GLU A 467 9.31 39.14 -7.08
N LEU A 468 9.53 38.49 -8.23
CA LEU A 468 8.56 38.44 -9.34
C LEU A 468 7.21 37.86 -8.88
N ALA A 469 7.23 36.80 -8.07
CA ALA A 469 6.03 36.17 -7.51
C ALA A 469 5.40 36.96 -6.35
N GLN A 470 5.89 38.16 -6.03
CA GLN A 470 5.42 38.99 -4.90
C GLN A 470 5.52 38.25 -3.54
N ALA A 471 6.52 37.36 -3.41
CA ALA A 471 6.73 36.53 -2.22
C ALA A 471 7.93 36.98 -1.37
N LYS A 472 8.84 37.80 -1.91
CA LYS A 472 10.09 38.23 -1.28
C LYS A 472 9.89 38.85 0.10
N GLU A 473 8.93 39.76 0.23
CA GLU A 473 8.67 40.49 1.47
C GLU A 473 8.32 39.57 2.63
N PHE A 474 7.35 38.68 2.48
CA PHE A 474 6.95 37.79 3.57
C PHE A 474 7.94 36.65 3.83
N VAL A 475 8.78 36.27 2.85
CA VAL A 475 9.86 35.30 3.04
C VAL A 475 11.03 35.95 3.79
N ALA A 476 11.44 37.17 3.41
CA ALA A 476 12.49 37.91 4.08
C ALA A 476 12.13 38.29 5.54
N ALA A 477 10.83 38.48 5.82
CA ALA A 477 10.34 38.72 7.18
C ALA A 477 10.38 37.46 8.08
N LYS A 478 10.69 36.28 7.54
CA LYS A 478 10.88 35.08 8.35
C LYS A 478 12.30 35.06 8.95
N GLU A 479 12.41 34.61 10.19
CA GLU A 479 13.68 34.56 10.93
C GLU A 479 14.81 33.82 10.18
N LYS A 480 14.43 32.69 9.48
CA LYS A 480 15.38 31.86 8.72
C LYS A 480 15.36 32.13 7.19
N GLY A 481 14.63 33.16 6.73
CA GLY A 481 14.53 33.50 5.31
C GLY A 481 14.19 32.29 4.41
N LEU A 482 15.07 31.96 3.44
CA LEU A 482 14.92 30.82 2.54
C LEU A 482 14.95 29.46 3.26
N ASP A 483 15.62 29.37 4.40
CA ASP A 483 15.76 28.14 5.17
C ASP A 483 14.61 27.95 6.19
N THR A 484 13.56 28.77 6.09
CA THR A 484 12.33 28.60 6.86
C THR A 484 11.69 27.26 6.52
N GLU A 485 11.39 26.50 7.56
CA GLU A 485 10.78 25.16 7.45
C GLU A 485 9.36 25.24 6.87
N VAL A 486 9.06 24.36 5.93
CA VAL A 486 7.75 24.18 5.30
C VAL A 486 7.16 22.88 5.79
N ALA A 487 6.06 22.95 6.53
CA ALA A 487 5.31 21.76 6.94
C ALA A 487 4.60 21.12 5.74
N GLN A 488 4.22 19.85 5.89
CA GLN A 488 3.53 19.09 4.84
C GLN A 488 2.30 19.87 4.30
N GLY A 489 2.25 20.02 2.97
CA GLY A 489 1.21 20.79 2.28
C GLY A 489 1.28 22.31 2.51
N GLY A 490 2.35 22.82 3.12
CA GLY A 490 2.53 24.25 3.37
C GLY A 490 1.53 24.83 4.37
N SER A 491 1.07 24.04 5.34
CA SER A 491 -0.01 24.42 6.27
C SER A 491 0.27 25.67 7.12
N ILE A 492 1.52 26.07 7.24
CA ILE A 492 1.94 27.30 7.96
C ILE A 492 1.75 28.59 7.15
N PHE A 493 1.48 28.47 5.84
CA PHE A 493 1.26 29.61 4.94
C PHE A 493 -0.21 29.80 4.64
N SER A 494 -0.64 31.05 4.41
CA SER A 494 -1.97 31.35 3.88
C SER A 494 -2.14 30.80 2.45
N GLY A 495 -3.39 30.72 1.95
CA GLY A 495 -3.67 30.26 0.58
C GLY A 495 -2.90 31.05 -0.47
N GLY A 496 -2.96 32.39 -0.38
CA GLY A 496 -2.24 33.29 -1.30
C GLY A 496 -0.72 33.21 -1.17
N GLN A 497 -0.17 33.01 0.04
CA GLN A 497 1.26 32.80 0.23
C GLN A 497 1.72 31.49 -0.40
N ARG A 498 0.98 30.39 -0.22
CA ARG A 498 1.27 29.11 -0.89
C ARG A 498 1.27 29.26 -2.41
N GLN A 499 0.28 29.98 -2.95
CA GLN A 499 0.17 30.19 -4.39
C GLN A 499 1.36 30.99 -4.93
N ARG A 500 1.75 32.07 -4.25
CA ARG A 500 2.93 32.87 -4.63
C ARG A 500 4.22 32.06 -4.57
N LEU A 501 4.41 31.19 -3.57
CA LEU A 501 5.55 30.28 -3.51
C LEU A 501 5.52 29.23 -4.65
N ALA A 502 4.36 28.71 -5.02
CA ALA A 502 4.24 27.80 -6.16
C ALA A 502 4.55 28.51 -7.49
N ILE A 503 4.13 29.77 -7.66
CA ILE A 503 4.51 30.60 -8.81
C ILE A 503 6.02 30.84 -8.81
N ALA A 504 6.62 31.25 -7.68
CA ALA A 504 8.06 31.45 -7.57
C ALA A 504 8.87 30.20 -7.97
N ARG A 505 8.42 29.00 -7.53
CA ARG A 505 9.03 27.72 -7.90
C ARG A 505 9.05 27.50 -9.41
N ALA A 506 7.96 27.80 -10.11
CA ALA A 506 7.90 27.67 -11.56
C ALA A 506 8.79 28.71 -12.26
N LEU A 507 8.81 29.95 -11.77
CA LEU A 507 9.64 31.04 -12.32
C LEU A 507 11.14 30.80 -12.12
N ALA A 508 11.54 30.22 -10.98
CA ALA A 508 12.93 29.93 -10.68
C ALA A 508 13.60 28.99 -11.72
N ARG A 509 12.81 28.15 -12.39
CA ARG A 509 13.29 27.24 -13.44
C ARG A 509 13.49 27.91 -14.79
N LYS A 510 13.04 29.15 -14.98
CA LYS A 510 13.08 29.92 -16.24
C LYS A 510 12.60 29.10 -17.45
N PRO A 511 11.38 28.58 -17.45
CA PRO A 511 10.84 27.80 -18.55
C PRO A 511 10.54 28.69 -19.76
N GLU A 512 10.49 28.09 -20.96
CA GLU A 512 10.10 28.79 -22.18
C GLU A 512 8.57 29.08 -22.22
N ILE A 513 7.79 28.21 -21.59
CA ILE A 513 6.33 28.28 -21.53
C ILE A 513 5.88 28.19 -20.09
N LEU A 514 5.04 29.13 -19.64
CA LEU A 514 4.41 29.12 -18.32
C LEU A 514 2.91 28.86 -18.43
N ILE A 515 2.43 27.87 -17.70
CA ILE A 515 1.00 27.52 -17.60
C ILE A 515 0.47 27.88 -16.22
N PHE A 516 -0.51 28.78 -16.18
CA PHE A 516 -1.21 29.18 -14.97
C PHE A 516 -2.63 28.59 -14.99
N ASP A 517 -2.85 27.49 -14.28
CA ASP A 517 -4.18 26.87 -14.18
C ASP A 517 -4.95 27.49 -13.02
N ASP A 518 -5.73 28.54 -13.31
CA ASP A 518 -6.55 29.34 -12.37
C ASP A 518 -5.76 29.81 -11.11
N SER A 519 -4.46 30.07 -11.30
CA SER A 519 -3.52 30.29 -10.20
C SER A 519 -3.64 31.69 -9.56
N PHE A 520 -4.28 32.62 -10.25
CA PHE A 520 -4.50 34.00 -9.78
C PHE A 520 -5.71 34.14 -8.88
N SER A 521 -6.65 33.21 -8.91
CA SER A 521 -7.92 33.28 -8.15
C SER A 521 -7.73 33.31 -6.63
N ALA A 522 -6.62 32.75 -6.13
CA ALA A 522 -6.25 32.74 -4.71
C ALA A 522 -5.55 34.03 -4.23
N LEU A 523 -5.27 34.97 -5.15
CA LEU A 523 -4.58 36.22 -4.86
C LEU A 523 -5.59 37.35 -4.67
N ASP A 524 -5.22 38.35 -3.84
CA ASP A 524 -5.93 39.61 -3.77
C ASP A 524 -5.67 40.45 -5.04
N TYR A 525 -6.59 41.34 -5.35
CA TYR A 525 -6.59 42.13 -6.58
C TYR A 525 -5.30 42.94 -6.80
N LYS A 526 -4.74 43.54 -5.73
CA LYS A 526 -3.50 44.31 -5.79
C LYS A 526 -2.31 43.43 -6.14
N THR A 527 -2.16 42.30 -5.44
CA THR A 527 -1.07 41.35 -5.68
C THR A 527 -1.18 40.74 -7.09
N ASP A 528 -2.39 40.35 -7.54
CA ASP A 528 -2.63 39.84 -8.90
C ASP A 528 -2.17 40.83 -9.97
N ARG A 529 -2.57 42.10 -9.86
CA ARG A 529 -2.20 43.15 -10.81
C ARG A 529 -0.68 43.36 -10.87
N ILE A 530 -0.01 43.48 -9.72
CA ILE A 530 1.44 43.72 -9.65
C ILE A 530 2.20 42.51 -10.22
N LEU A 531 1.76 41.30 -9.88
CA LEU A 531 2.37 40.07 -10.41
C LEU A 531 2.26 39.99 -11.93
N ARG A 532 1.07 40.24 -12.51
CA ARG A 532 0.89 40.24 -13.97
C ARG A 532 1.72 41.30 -14.68
N GLN A 533 1.82 42.47 -14.09
CA GLN A 533 2.70 43.52 -14.61
C GLN A 533 4.18 43.09 -14.61
N ALA A 534 4.66 42.52 -13.51
CA ALA A 534 6.02 42.01 -13.42
C ALA A 534 6.29 40.87 -14.41
N LEU A 535 5.32 39.95 -14.61
CA LEU A 535 5.43 38.88 -15.60
C LEU A 535 5.47 39.42 -17.05
N LYS A 536 4.78 40.51 -17.34
CA LYS A 536 4.77 41.16 -18.65
C LYS A 536 6.11 41.84 -18.95
N GLU A 537 6.66 42.56 -17.96
CA GLU A 537 7.89 43.34 -18.12
C GLU A 537 9.16 42.48 -18.10
N GLU A 538 9.26 41.53 -17.18
CA GLU A 538 10.47 40.75 -16.94
C GLU A 538 10.55 39.44 -17.73
N LEU A 539 9.43 38.95 -18.26
CA LEU A 539 9.32 37.67 -18.99
C LEU A 539 8.70 37.87 -20.38
N ALA A 540 9.18 38.89 -21.11
CA ALA A 540 8.66 39.22 -22.46
C ALA A 540 8.86 38.04 -23.45
N ASP A 541 9.95 37.28 -23.33
CA ASP A 541 10.27 36.16 -24.21
C ASP A 541 9.61 34.83 -23.80
N THR A 542 8.95 34.77 -22.64
CA THR A 542 8.28 33.58 -22.12
C THR A 542 6.83 33.56 -22.54
N THR A 543 6.37 32.48 -23.15
CA THR A 543 4.96 32.28 -23.53
C THR A 543 4.13 31.96 -22.29
N LYS A 544 3.01 32.63 -22.13
CA LYS A 544 2.14 32.51 -20.95
C LYS A 544 0.77 31.98 -21.36
N LEU A 545 0.38 30.86 -20.79
CA LEU A 545 -0.93 30.23 -20.98
C LEU A 545 -1.73 30.36 -19.68
N ILE A 546 -2.77 31.17 -19.69
CA ILE A 546 -3.49 31.58 -18.47
C ILE A 546 -4.93 31.05 -18.50
N VAL A 547 -5.23 30.09 -17.67
CA VAL A 547 -6.64 29.74 -17.37
C VAL A 547 -7.15 30.70 -16.30
N ALA A 548 -8.22 31.41 -16.58
CA ALA A 548 -8.82 32.34 -15.62
C ALA A 548 -10.33 32.22 -15.57
N GLN A 549 -10.88 32.61 -14.43
CA GLN A 549 -12.32 32.80 -14.22
C GLN A 549 -12.69 34.28 -14.17
N ARG A 550 -11.70 35.16 -13.96
CA ARG A 550 -11.93 36.61 -13.88
C ARG A 550 -11.52 37.28 -15.18
N ILE A 551 -12.42 38.11 -15.73
CA ILE A 551 -12.16 38.91 -16.94
C ILE A 551 -10.95 39.84 -16.73
N SER A 552 -10.87 40.51 -15.56
CA SER A 552 -9.78 41.43 -15.21
C SER A 552 -8.38 40.79 -15.27
N THR A 553 -8.30 39.50 -15.19
CA THR A 553 -7.01 38.76 -15.27
C THR A 553 -6.52 38.59 -16.72
N ILE A 554 -7.42 38.62 -17.70
CA ILE A 554 -7.13 38.26 -19.09
C ILE A 554 -7.34 39.39 -20.11
N MET A 555 -7.80 40.57 -19.68
CA MET A 555 -8.09 41.69 -20.60
C MET A 555 -6.88 42.12 -21.44
N ASP A 556 -5.66 41.99 -20.87
CA ASP A 556 -4.41 42.36 -21.52
C ASP A 556 -3.76 41.19 -22.31
N ALA A 557 -4.47 40.06 -22.47
CA ALA A 557 -3.94 38.91 -23.21
C ALA A 557 -3.93 39.17 -24.73
N ASP A 558 -2.90 38.69 -25.41
CA ASP A 558 -2.75 38.83 -26.86
C ASP A 558 -3.79 38.00 -27.63
N LEU A 559 -4.20 36.88 -27.02
CA LEU A 559 -5.24 36.01 -27.58
C LEU A 559 -6.07 35.43 -26.43
N ILE A 560 -7.38 35.52 -26.53
CA ILE A 560 -8.33 34.92 -25.60
C ILE A 560 -9.13 33.86 -26.33
N LEU A 561 -9.18 32.63 -25.78
CA LEU A 561 -10.04 31.56 -26.26
C LEU A 561 -11.22 31.42 -25.29
N VAL A 562 -12.42 31.55 -25.83
CA VAL A 562 -13.67 31.35 -25.10
C VAL A 562 -14.10 29.90 -25.28
N LEU A 563 -14.12 29.15 -24.17
CA LEU A 563 -14.54 27.74 -24.18
C LEU A 563 -15.97 27.60 -23.64
N ASP A 564 -16.78 26.91 -24.39
CA ASP A 564 -18.09 26.45 -23.94
C ASP A 564 -18.30 24.97 -24.31
N GLN A 565 -18.70 24.15 -23.35
CA GLN A 565 -18.97 22.71 -23.50
C GLN A 565 -17.87 21.95 -24.26
N GLY A 566 -16.60 22.30 -24.03
CA GLY A 566 -15.43 21.63 -24.65
C GLY A 566 -15.03 22.16 -26.02
N LYS A 567 -15.71 23.17 -26.56
CA LYS A 567 -15.43 23.78 -27.87
C LYS A 567 -14.95 25.23 -27.70
N VAL A 568 -14.11 25.67 -28.63
CA VAL A 568 -13.78 27.07 -28.74
C VAL A 568 -14.91 27.77 -29.51
N VAL A 569 -15.67 28.63 -28.82
CA VAL A 569 -16.81 29.37 -29.37
C VAL A 569 -16.43 30.79 -29.77
N GLY A 570 -15.23 31.25 -29.41
CA GLY A 570 -14.67 32.52 -29.82
C GLY A 570 -13.18 32.59 -29.56
N GLN A 571 -12.46 33.31 -30.41
CA GLN A 571 -11.03 33.61 -30.25
C GLN A 571 -10.76 35.02 -30.76
N GLY A 572 -9.91 35.76 -30.05
CA GLY A 572 -9.53 37.13 -30.39
C GLY A 572 -9.04 37.91 -29.17
N THR A 573 -8.84 39.19 -29.33
CA THR A 573 -8.50 40.11 -28.23
C THR A 573 -9.75 40.42 -27.40
N HIS A 574 -9.55 41.00 -26.20
CA HIS A 574 -10.67 41.46 -25.36
C HIS A 574 -11.67 42.36 -26.12
N LYS A 575 -11.18 43.34 -26.88
CA LYS A 575 -12.02 44.28 -27.61
C LYS A 575 -12.81 43.60 -28.73
N GLU A 576 -12.20 42.70 -29.46
CA GLU A 576 -12.89 41.94 -30.54
C GLU A 576 -13.99 41.03 -29.97
N LEU A 577 -13.66 40.27 -28.90
CA LEU A 577 -14.63 39.37 -28.29
C LEU A 577 -15.78 40.11 -27.59
N LEU A 578 -15.50 41.23 -26.97
CA LEU A 578 -16.54 42.09 -26.35
C LEU A 578 -17.51 42.63 -27.40
N ALA A 579 -17.05 42.88 -28.64
CA ALA A 579 -17.86 43.34 -29.73
C ALA A 579 -18.66 42.24 -30.46
N THR A 580 -18.13 41.00 -30.50
CA THR A 580 -18.62 39.97 -31.44
C THR A 580 -19.10 38.67 -30.80
N ASN A 581 -18.74 38.38 -29.54
CA ASN A 581 -18.99 37.06 -28.93
C ASN A 581 -19.96 37.16 -27.75
N GLU A 582 -21.18 36.63 -27.91
CA GLU A 582 -22.23 36.66 -26.89
C GLU A 582 -21.81 35.96 -25.57
N VAL A 583 -21.14 34.80 -25.63
CA VAL A 583 -20.69 34.05 -24.45
C VAL A 583 -19.66 34.86 -23.67
N TYR A 584 -18.73 35.52 -24.37
CA TYR A 584 -17.75 36.39 -23.74
C TYR A 584 -18.41 37.62 -23.09
N GLN A 585 -19.36 38.23 -23.78
CA GLN A 585 -20.14 39.35 -23.24
C GLN A 585 -20.90 38.98 -21.97
N GLU A 586 -21.58 37.84 -21.95
CA GLU A 586 -22.26 37.33 -20.74
C GLU A 586 -21.29 37.20 -19.55
N ILE A 587 -20.13 36.59 -19.78
CA ILE A 587 -19.13 36.43 -18.73
C ILE A 587 -18.59 37.80 -18.28
N ALA A 588 -18.31 38.71 -19.22
CA ALA A 588 -17.76 40.03 -18.92
C ALA A 588 -18.74 40.90 -18.13
N TYR A 589 -19.98 41.02 -18.63
CA TYR A 589 -21.01 41.83 -17.97
C TYR A 589 -21.52 41.26 -16.64
N SER A 590 -21.31 39.99 -16.39
CA SER A 590 -21.59 39.39 -15.08
C SER A 590 -20.57 39.78 -14.01
N GLN A 591 -19.38 40.26 -14.40
CA GLN A 591 -18.27 40.56 -13.49
C GLN A 591 -17.94 42.04 -13.37
N LEU A 592 -18.09 42.81 -14.45
CA LEU A 592 -17.71 44.22 -14.52
C LEU A 592 -18.82 45.05 -15.15
N SER A 593 -18.91 46.31 -14.76
CA SER A 593 -19.84 47.26 -15.39
C SER A 593 -19.41 47.59 -16.83
N LYS A 594 -20.35 48.09 -17.66
CA LYS A 594 -20.03 48.49 -19.02
C LYS A 594 -18.97 49.61 -19.06
N GLU A 595 -19.02 50.53 -18.11
CA GLU A 595 -18.07 51.63 -18.00
C GLU A 595 -16.64 51.13 -17.68
N GLU A 596 -16.51 50.11 -16.80
CA GLU A 596 -15.22 49.50 -16.46
C GLU A 596 -14.63 48.69 -17.63
N LEU A 597 -15.48 48.09 -18.47
CA LEU A 597 -15.06 47.33 -19.65
C LEU A 597 -14.66 48.20 -20.84
N GLU A 598 -15.24 49.44 -20.96
CA GLU A 598 -14.88 50.36 -22.04
C GLU A 598 -13.62 51.19 -21.73
N HIS A 599 -13.24 51.34 -20.46
CA HIS A 599 -12.06 52.08 -20.03
C HIS A 599 -10.83 51.20 -19.77
N ALA A 600 -10.93 49.88 -19.97
CA ALA A 600 -9.89 48.89 -19.90
C ALA A 600 -9.40 48.56 -21.31
#